data_6b8bf57b3faaccb25ff9718110b1c84c
#
_entry.id   6b8bf57b3faaccb25ff9718110b1c84c
#
_cell.length_a   1.000
_cell.length_b   1.000
_cell.length_c   1.000
_cell.angle_alpha   90.00
_cell.angle_beta   90.00
_cell.angle_gamma   90.00
#
_symmetry.space_group_name_H-M   'P 1'
#
loop_
_entity.id
_entity.type
_entity.pdbx_description
1 polymer ?
#
loop_
_entity_poly.entity_id
_entity_poly.type
_entity_poly.pdbx_seq_one_letter_code
_entity_poly.pdbx_strand_id
1 'polypeptide(L)'
;FHHAARSNRYARSTSARIVRGIQAYHMSGRGWCDIGYNFLVDKYGQVFEGRAGGVLPQVRGAHAGNFAVNTHATGISMMGNLDRVRPTDAMKAAAVRLIGWRLATNYLNATGSYSLEGHSLPRIAGHRQVHKAGFNPSTATACPGRYAYSWLPSLRSRVATYISNYSTLIRSRAEEMGV
;
A
#
# COMPACT_ATOMS: atom_id res chain seq x y z
N PHE A 1 0.55 -3.18 3.41
CA PHE A 1 -0.14 -3.58 2.18
C PHE A 1 -1.39 -4.37 2.53
N HIS A 2 -2.54 -3.97 1.98
CA HIS A 2 -3.86 -4.47 2.34
C HIS A 2 -4.68 -4.87 1.12
N HIS A 3 -5.81 -5.53 1.37
CA HIS A 3 -6.95 -5.58 0.45
C HIS A 3 -8.20 -5.02 1.15
N ALA A 4 -9.16 -4.49 0.35
CA ALA A 4 -10.39 -3.93 0.90
C ALA A 4 -11.41 -5.01 1.32
N ALA A 5 -11.19 -6.27 0.97
CA ALA A 5 -12.07 -7.43 1.22
C ALA A 5 -13.54 -7.23 0.76
N ARG A 6 -13.74 -6.38 -0.25
CA ARG A 6 -15.05 -6.02 -0.83
C ARG A 6 -15.30 -6.76 -2.15
N SER A 7 -16.41 -6.47 -2.82
CA SER A 7 -16.75 -7.08 -4.12
C SER A 7 -15.66 -6.85 -5.17
N ASN A 8 -15.41 -7.88 -5.98
CA ASN A 8 -14.55 -7.80 -7.16
C ASN A 8 -15.33 -7.41 -8.44
N ARG A 9 -16.66 -7.33 -8.33
CA ARG A 9 -17.56 -6.98 -9.45
C ARG A 9 -17.85 -5.48 -9.39
N TYR A 10 -17.11 -4.70 -10.16
CA TYR A 10 -17.32 -3.26 -10.33
C TYR A 10 -16.74 -2.78 -11.66
N ALA A 11 -17.27 -1.69 -12.19
CA ALA A 11 -16.77 -1.05 -13.39
C ALA A 11 -15.75 0.04 -13.03
N ARG A 12 -14.87 0.39 -13.97
CA ARG A 12 -13.85 1.44 -13.80
C ARG A 12 -14.47 2.77 -13.37
N SER A 13 -15.59 3.16 -13.99
CA SER A 13 -16.32 4.39 -13.68
C SER A 13 -16.89 4.44 -12.24
N THR A 14 -17.03 3.28 -11.57
CA THR A 14 -17.56 3.21 -10.21
C THR A 14 -16.48 3.16 -9.12
N SER A 15 -15.20 3.06 -9.48
CA SER A 15 -14.10 2.91 -8.52
C SER A 15 -14.03 4.04 -7.51
N ALA A 16 -14.14 5.29 -7.94
CA ALA A 16 -14.15 6.45 -7.05
C ALA A 16 -15.34 6.43 -6.07
N ARG A 17 -16.51 5.97 -6.51
CA ARG A 17 -17.67 5.81 -5.62
C ARG A 17 -17.43 4.73 -4.56
N ILE A 18 -16.74 3.65 -4.91
CA ILE A 18 -16.37 2.60 -3.94
C ILE A 18 -15.39 3.14 -2.90
N VAL A 19 -14.40 3.94 -3.31
CA VAL A 19 -13.47 4.60 -2.38
C VAL A 19 -14.23 5.49 -1.38
N ARG A 20 -15.14 6.34 -1.87
CA ARG A 20 -16.02 7.15 -0.99
C ARG A 20 -16.90 6.30 -0.07
N GLY A 21 -17.37 5.14 -0.54
CA GLY A 21 -18.13 4.20 0.29
C GLY A 21 -17.28 3.56 1.39
N ILE A 22 -15.99 3.29 1.14
CA ILE A 22 -15.05 2.84 2.17
C ILE A 22 -14.79 3.95 3.18
N GLN A 23 -14.60 5.18 2.72
CA GLN A 23 -14.44 6.36 3.58
C GLN A 23 -15.65 6.54 4.49
N ALA A 24 -16.86 6.56 3.93
CA ALA A 24 -18.09 6.69 4.69
C ALA A 24 -18.25 5.59 5.75
N TYR A 25 -17.92 4.35 5.41
CA TYR A 25 -17.92 3.25 6.38
C TYR A 25 -16.88 3.45 7.51
N HIS A 26 -15.69 3.94 7.20
CA HIS A 26 -14.69 4.23 8.22
C HIS A 26 -15.10 5.39 9.12
N MET A 27 -15.70 6.41 8.57
CA MET A 27 -16.17 7.58 9.35
C MET A 27 -17.42 7.26 10.16
N SER A 28 -18.50 6.82 9.52
CA SER A 28 -19.79 6.62 10.18
C SER A 28 -19.88 5.26 10.90
N GLY A 29 -19.27 4.20 10.36
CA GLY A 29 -19.35 2.86 10.94
C GLY A 29 -18.26 2.53 11.94
N ARG A 30 -17.11 3.23 11.90
CA ARG A 30 -15.97 3.04 12.81
C ARG A 30 -15.67 4.24 13.69
N GLY A 31 -16.32 5.39 13.47
CA GLY A 31 -16.09 6.63 14.20
C GLY A 31 -14.70 7.25 13.94
N TRP A 32 -14.07 6.92 12.80
CA TRP A 32 -12.77 7.50 12.46
C TRP A 32 -12.95 8.87 11.79
N CYS A 33 -11.94 9.73 11.89
CA CYS A 33 -12.00 11.05 11.26
C CYS A 33 -11.94 11.02 9.73
N ASP A 34 -11.44 9.91 9.13
CA ASP A 34 -11.32 9.74 7.69
C ASP A 34 -11.06 8.26 7.34
N ILE A 35 -10.93 7.97 6.04
CA ILE A 35 -10.52 6.65 5.54
C ILE A 35 -9.18 6.21 6.14
N GLY A 36 -9.05 4.94 6.52
CA GLY A 36 -7.86 4.44 7.20
C GLY A 36 -6.63 4.27 6.31
N TYR A 37 -6.82 4.08 5.00
CA TYR A 37 -5.74 3.86 4.04
C TYR A 37 -5.21 5.17 3.48
N ASN A 38 -3.89 5.26 3.27
CA ASN A 38 -3.29 6.43 2.60
C ASN A 38 -3.55 6.39 1.09
N PHE A 39 -3.52 5.21 0.49
CA PHE A 39 -3.80 5.02 -0.94
C PHE A 39 -4.66 3.79 -1.18
N LEU A 40 -5.42 3.82 -2.29
CA LEU A 40 -6.14 2.66 -2.80
C LEU A 40 -5.79 2.44 -4.27
N VAL A 41 -5.77 1.17 -4.68
CA VAL A 41 -5.50 0.77 -6.06
C VAL A 41 -6.62 -0.13 -6.53
N ASP A 42 -7.27 0.21 -7.65
CA ASP A 42 -8.34 -0.60 -8.22
C ASP A 42 -7.82 -1.66 -9.21
N LYS A 43 -8.70 -2.56 -9.64
CA LYS A 43 -8.33 -3.63 -10.59
C LYS A 43 -7.97 -3.12 -11.99
N TYR A 44 -8.24 -1.86 -12.30
CA TYR A 44 -7.91 -1.20 -13.56
C TYR A 44 -6.59 -0.42 -13.50
N GLY A 45 -5.92 -0.42 -12.32
CA GLY A 45 -4.68 0.30 -12.10
C GLY A 45 -4.85 1.79 -11.81
N GLN A 46 -6.07 2.23 -11.48
CA GLN A 46 -6.29 3.59 -10.98
C GLN A 46 -5.81 3.66 -9.52
N VAL A 47 -5.09 4.74 -9.21
CA VAL A 47 -4.62 5.04 -7.85
C VAL A 47 -5.44 6.19 -7.30
N PHE A 48 -5.90 6.04 -6.07
CA PHE A 48 -6.67 7.05 -5.34
C PHE A 48 -5.91 7.46 -4.10
N GLU A 49 -5.83 8.76 -3.85
CA GLU A 49 -5.53 9.26 -2.50
C GLU A 49 -6.67 8.83 -1.58
N GLY A 50 -6.31 8.32 -0.43
CA GLY A 50 -7.26 7.91 0.59
C GLY A 50 -7.38 8.98 1.68
N ARG A 51 -6.67 8.77 2.80
CA ARG A 51 -6.67 9.71 3.93
C ARG A 51 -6.13 11.07 3.52
N ALA A 52 -6.90 12.11 3.79
CA ALA A 52 -6.55 13.49 3.47
C ALA A 52 -5.26 13.94 4.17
N GLY A 53 -4.55 14.88 3.54
CA GLY A 53 -3.30 15.45 4.04
C GLY A 53 -2.21 15.57 3.00
N GLY A 54 -2.51 15.16 1.78
CA GLY A 54 -1.61 15.23 0.63
C GLY A 54 -0.83 13.93 0.38
N VAL A 55 -0.37 13.77 -0.84
CA VAL A 55 0.29 12.55 -1.31
C VAL A 55 1.78 12.50 -0.98
N LEU A 56 2.44 13.66 -0.78
CA LEU A 56 3.86 13.75 -0.45
C LEU A 56 4.14 13.53 1.04
N PRO A 57 3.43 14.16 1.98
CA PRO A 57 3.68 13.98 3.40
C PRO A 57 3.41 12.55 3.88
N GLN A 58 4.06 12.15 4.97
CA GLN A 58 3.71 10.94 5.69
C GLN A 58 2.51 11.22 6.60
N VAL A 59 1.31 11.04 6.04
CA VAL A 59 0.07 11.18 6.81
C VAL A 59 -0.16 9.90 7.62
N ARG A 60 -0.38 10.04 8.93
CA ARG A 60 -0.69 8.89 9.79
C ARG A 60 -2.00 8.24 9.37
N GLY A 61 -1.94 6.96 9.05
CA GLY A 61 -3.09 6.16 8.67
C GLY A 61 -3.90 5.63 9.87
N ALA A 62 -4.87 4.75 9.57
CA ALA A 62 -5.62 3.95 10.54
C ALA A 62 -5.90 2.56 9.92
N HIS A 63 -4.83 1.86 9.49
CA HIS A 63 -4.95 0.65 8.66
C HIS A 63 -4.36 -0.60 9.30
N ALA A 64 -3.49 -0.46 10.32
CA ALA A 64 -2.72 -1.57 10.86
C ALA A 64 -3.16 -2.02 12.26
N GLY A 65 -4.10 -1.31 12.89
CA GLY A 65 -4.55 -1.59 14.26
C GLY A 65 -3.50 -1.31 15.35
N ASN A 66 -2.37 -0.69 14.99
CA ASN A 66 -1.29 -0.31 15.89
C ASN A 66 -0.87 1.13 15.60
N PHE A 67 -0.68 1.94 16.64
CA PHE A 67 -0.40 3.37 16.51
C PHE A 67 0.93 3.65 15.81
N ALA A 68 2.00 2.98 16.26
CA ALA A 68 3.34 3.18 15.73
C ALA A 68 3.40 2.77 14.24
N VAL A 69 2.84 1.63 13.87
CA VAL A 69 2.76 1.20 12.46
C VAL A 69 1.95 2.17 11.61
N ASN A 70 0.81 2.66 12.12
CA ASN A 70 -0.01 3.66 11.41
C ASN A 70 0.71 5.00 11.21
N THR A 71 1.62 5.36 12.12
CA THR A 71 2.42 6.60 12.06
C THR A 71 3.57 6.48 11.07
N HIS A 72 4.25 5.34 11.06
CA HIS A 72 5.50 5.16 10.31
C HIS A 72 5.36 4.40 8.98
N ALA A 73 4.18 3.86 8.68
CA ALA A 73 3.94 3.11 7.45
C ALA A 73 2.84 3.73 6.58
N THR A 74 3.05 3.69 5.27
CA THR A 74 2.02 4.04 4.29
C THR A 74 1.09 2.86 4.06
N GLY A 75 -0.20 3.02 4.37
CA GLY A 75 -1.23 2.02 4.13
C GLY A 75 -1.76 2.06 2.70
N ILE A 76 -1.47 1.02 1.92
CA ILE A 76 -1.95 0.89 0.54
C ILE A 76 -2.92 -0.28 0.47
N SER A 77 -4.17 -0.02 0.04
CA SER A 77 -5.21 -1.03 -0.07
C SER A 77 -5.55 -1.35 -1.52
N MET A 78 -5.44 -2.62 -1.88
CA MET A 78 -5.93 -3.15 -3.16
C MET A 78 -7.46 -3.31 -3.08
N MET A 79 -8.20 -2.70 -4.01
CA MET A 79 -9.67 -2.77 -4.02
C MET A 79 -10.15 -4.16 -4.47
N GLY A 80 -11.00 -4.79 -3.68
CA GLY A 80 -11.53 -6.12 -3.92
C GLY A 80 -11.16 -7.14 -2.84
N ASN A 81 -11.54 -8.39 -3.06
CA ASN A 81 -11.23 -9.52 -2.17
C ASN A 81 -10.19 -10.42 -2.81
N LEU A 82 -8.93 -10.26 -2.39
CA LEU A 82 -7.78 -11.00 -2.92
C LEU A 82 -7.54 -12.36 -2.22
N ASP A 83 -8.50 -12.82 -1.43
CA ASP A 83 -8.61 -14.25 -1.09
C ASP A 83 -9.34 -15.03 -2.17
N ARG A 84 -10.18 -14.36 -2.98
CA ARG A 84 -11.03 -14.98 -4.00
C ARG A 84 -10.48 -14.86 -5.41
N VAL A 85 -9.84 -13.72 -5.72
CA VAL A 85 -9.28 -13.44 -7.06
C VAL A 85 -7.84 -13.00 -6.99
N ARG A 86 -7.07 -13.28 -8.04
CA ARG A 86 -5.70 -12.76 -8.19
C ARG A 86 -5.75 -11.26 -8.52
N PRO A 87 -4.78 -10.45 -8.05
CA PRO A 87 -4.62 -9.08 -8.53
C PRO A 87 -4.43 -9.07 -10.05
N THR A 88 -5.10 -8.17 -10.75
CA THR A 88 -4.90 -7.97 -12.19
C THR A 88 -3.50 -7.42 -12.47
N ASP A 89 -3.02 -7.55 -13.71
CA ASP A 89 -1.70 -7.01 -14.05
C ASP A 89 -1.68 -5.48 -14.01
N ALA A 90 -2.78 -4.82 -14.37
CA ALA A 90 -2.93 -3.37 -14.21
C ALA A 90 -2.82 -2.94 -12.74
N MET A 91 -3.49 -3.65 -11.84
CA MET A 91 -3.42 -3.42 -10.39
C MET A 91 -2.01 -3.64 -9.86
N LYS A 92 -1.34 -4.73 -10.26
CA LYS A 92 0.05 -5.02 -9.87
C LYS A 92 1.02 -3.94 -10.35
N ALA A 93 0.91 -3.53 -11.63
CA ALA A 93 1.76 -2.51 -12.20
C ALA A 93 1.59 -1.15 -11.47
N ALA A 94 0.35 -0.77 -11.17
CA ALA A 94 0.06 0.45 -10.42
C ALA A 94 0.61 0.39 -8.98
N ALA A 95 0.47 -0.75 -8.29
CA ALA A 95 1.03 -0.94 -6.96
C ALA A 95 2.56 -0.84 -6.96
N VAL A 96 3.25 -1.44 -7.95
CA VAL A 96 4.71 -1.34 -8.10
C VAL A 96 5.15 0.11 -8.25
N ARG A 97 4.51 0.87 -9.15
CA ARG A 97 4.84 2.30 -9.36
C ARG A 97 4.58 3.15 -8.12
N LEU A 98 3.42 2.96 -7.47
CA LEU A 98 3.05 3.71 -6.27
C LEU A 98 4.02 3.45 -5.12
N ILE A 99 4.32 2.18 -4.84
CA ILE A 99 5.23 1.81 -3.76
C ILE A 99 6.66 2.26 -4.10
N GLY A 100 7.10 2.07 -5.35
CA GLY A 100 8.42 2.50 -5.81
C GLY A 100 8.60 4.01 -5.66
N TRP A 101 7.61 4.79 -6.08
CA TRP A 101 7.60 6.23 -5.88
C TRP A 101 7.67 6.61 -4.38
N ARG A 102 6.84 6.01 -3.52
CA ARG A 102 6.84 6.31 -2.07
C ARG A 102 8.18 5.96 -1.40
N LEU A 103 8.79 4.86 -1.78
CA LEU A 103 10.09 4.48 -1.23
C LEU A 103 11.22 5.38 -1.77
N ALA A 104 11.25 5.63 -3.07
CA ALA A 104 12.27 6.47 -3.70
C ALA A 104 12.26 7.91 -3.15
N THR A 105 11.09 8.53 -3.00
CA THR A 105 10.94 9.88 -2.43
C THR A 105 11.33 9.99 -0.96
N ASN A 106 11.46 8.86 -0.27
CA ASN A 106 11.94 8.78 1.11
C ASN A 106 13.35 8.14 1.21
N TYR A 107 14.06 7.98 0.10
CA TYR A 107 15.40 7.39 0.04
C TYR A 107 15.47 5.97 0.62
N LEU A 108 14.40 5.18 0.46
CA LEU A 108 14.27 3.83 0.99
C LEU A 108 14.34 2.81 -0.14
N ASN A 109 15.02 1.68 0.12
CA ASN A 109 15.00 0.52 -0.77
C ASN A 109 13.73 -0.33 -0.58
N ALA A 110 13.43 -1.19 -1.54
CA ALA A 110 12.26 -2.07 -1.51
C ALA A 110 12.51 -3.39 -0.78
N THR A 111 13.78 -3.77 -0.62
CA THR A 111 14.22 -4.99 0.04
C THR A 111 14.79 -4.66 1.42
N GLY A 112 14.89 -5.66 2.28
CA GLY A 112 15.35 -5.46 3.65
C GLY A 112 14.21 -5.31 4.64
N SER A 113 14.58 -5.01 5.87
CA SER A 113 13.66 -4.90 6.99
C SER A 113 13.67 -3.49 7.59
N TYR A 114 12.70 -3.28 8.44
CA TYR A 114 12.50 -2.06 9.19
C TYR A 114 12.21 -2.46 10.63
N SER A 115 12.92 -1.87 11.58
CA SER A 115 12.72 -2.11 13.03
C SER A 115 11.88 -1.00 13.62
N LEU A 116 10.86 -1.37 14.38
CA LEU A 116 9.96 -0.45 15.08
C LEU A 116 9.56 -1.09 16.41
N GLU A 117 9.72 -0.36 17.50
CA GLU A 117 9.37 -0.82 18.88
C GLU A 117 9.93 -2.22 19.20
N GLY A 118 11.15 -2.53 18.75
CA GLY A 118 11.79 -3.84 18.97
C GLY A 118 11.33 -4.96 18.05
N HIS A 119 10.35 -4.71 17.18
CA HIS A 119 9.84 -5.68 16.21
C HIS A 119 10.41 -5.42 14.82
N SER A 120 10.68 -6.49 14.06
CA SER A 120 11.18 -6.39 12.69
C SER A 120 10.10 -6.70 11.67
N LEU A 121 9.99 -5.86 10.65
CA LEU A 121 9.08 -6.02 9.52
C LEU A 121 9.83 -5.90 8.19
N PRO A 122 9.47 -6.67 7.15
CA PRO A 122 9.91 -6.36 5.79
C PRO A 122 9.50 -4.93 5.42
N ARG A 123 10.34 -4.23 4.65
CA ARG A 123 10.06 -2.87 4.17
C ARG A 123 8.71 -2.77 3.46
N ILE A 124 8.35 -3.76 2.68
CA ILE A 124 7.01 -3.93 2.09
C ILE A 124 6.37 -5.12 2.78
N ALA A 125 5.49 -4.86 3.73
CA ALA A 125 4.82 -5.86 4.54
C ALA A 125 3.32 -5.94 4.23
N GLY A 126 2.77 -7.14 4.26
CA GLY A 126 1.31 -7.34 4.30
C GLY A 126 0.79 -7.19 5.73
N HIS A 127 -0.46 -6.76 5.90
CA HIS A 127 -1.08 -6.57 7.22
C HIS A 127 -0.93 -7.81 8.13
N ARG A 128 -1.07 -9.01 7.58
CA ARG A 128 -0.82 -10.27 8.29
C ARG A 128 0.58 -10.37 8.91
N GLN A 129 1.60 -9.77 8.27
CA GLN A 129 2.97 -9.77 8.79
C GLN A 129 3.12 -8.83 9.99
N VAL A 130 2.38 -7.70 10.02
CA VAL A 130 2.32 -6.79 11.16
C VAL A 130 1.80 -7.53 12.40
N HIS A 131 0.69 -8.27 12.24
CA HIS A 131 0.15 -9.11 13.31
C HIS A 131 1.18 -10.17 13.78
N LYS A 132 1.77 -10.93 12.85
CA LYS A 132 2.74 -11.98 13.15
C LYS A 132 4.02 -11.46 13.81
N ALA A 133 4.40 -10.22 13.54
CA ALA A 133 5.55 -9.56 14.19
C ALA A 133 5.26 -9.10 15.63
N GLY A 134 4.03 -9.26 16.13
CA GLY A 134 3.68 -8.96 17.51
C GLY A 134 3.08 -7.57 17.76
N PHE A 135 2.94 -6.73 16.73
CA PHE A 135 2.38 -5.38 16.88
C PHE A 135 0.91 -5.35 17.32
N ASN A 136 0.14 -6.38 17.01
CA ASN A 136 -1.25 -6.49 17.41
C ASN A 136 -1.66 -7.96 17.53
N PRO A 137 -1.19 -8.68 18.56
CA PRO A 137 -1.38 -10.12 18.69
C PRO A 137 -2.85 -10.53 18.84
N SER A 138 -3.73 -9.63 19.29
CA SER A 138 -5.15 -9.92 19.50
C SER A 138 -5.99 -9.90 18.22
N THR A 139 -5.47 -9.42 17.10
CA THR A 139 -6.22 -9.23 15.84
C THR A 139 -5.60 -9.96 14.67
N ALA A 140 -5.66 -11.30 14.68
CA ALA A 140 -5.27 -12.11 13.54
C ALA A 140 -6.07 -11.68 12.29
N THR A 141 -5.39 -11.54 11.15
CA THR A 141 -6.01 -11.11 9.91
C THR A 141 -5.56 -11.93 8.70
N ALA A 142 -6.48 -12.22 7.79
CA ALA A 142 -6.17 -12.80 6.48
C ALA A 142 -5.65 -11.75 5.47
N CYS A 143 -5.79 -10.44 5.78
CA CYS A 143 -5.32 -9.34 4.95
C CYS A 143 -3.79 -9.43 4.68
N PRO A 144 -3.34 -9.24 3.45
CA PRO A 144 -4.00 -8.68 2.28
C PRO A 144 -4.72 -9.71 1.37
N GLY A 145 -5.09 -10.86 1.87
CA GLY A 145 -5.64 -11.97 1.13
C GLY A 145 -4.57 -12.88 0.54
N ARG A 146 -4.92 -14.17 0.33
CA ARG A 146 -3.94 -15.21 -0.03
C ARG A 146 -3.15 -14.89 -1.32
N TYR A 147 -3.81 -14.38 -2.35
CA TYR A 147 -3.17 -14.09 -3.62
C TYR A 147 -2.27 -12.84 -3.58
N ALA A 148 -2.65 -11.81 -2.83
CA ALA A 148 -1.78 -10.65 -2.62
C ALA A 148 -0.63 -11.00 -1.68
N TYR A 149 -0.85 -11.82 -0.67
CA TYR A 149 0.19 -12.26 0.25
C TYR A 149 1.26 -13.10 -0.46
N SER A 150 0.85 -14.08 -1.29
CA SER A 150 1.78 -14.90 -2.07
C SER A 150 2.57 -14.09 -3.12
N TRP A 151 2.05 -12.93 -3.53
CA TRP A 151 2.72 -12.05 -4.47
C TRP A 151 3.76 -11.12 -3.82
N LEU A 152 3.78 -10.94 -2.50
CA LEU A 152 4.69 -10.00 -1.82
C LEU A 152 6.18 -10.19 -2.17
N PRO A 153 6.74 -11.41 -2.27
CA PRO A 153 8.14 -11.56 -2.69
C PRO A 153 8.41 -10.97 -4.08
N SER A 154 7.55 -11.28 -5.07
CA SER A 154 7.64 -10.72 -6.42
C SER A 154 7.41 -9.20 -6.43
N LEU A 155 6.49 -8.69 -5.60
CA LEU A 155 6.26 -7.25 -5.46
C LEU A 155 7.54 -6.54 -5.00
N ARG A 156 8.23 -7.05 -3.99
CA ARG A 156 9.50 -6.46 -3.49
C ARG A 156 10.56 -6.39 -4.58
N SER A 157 10.78 -7.49 -5.30
CA SER A 157 11.75 -7.52 -6.40
C SER A 157 11.39 -6.55 -7.53
N ARG A 158 10.11 -6.50 -7.93
CA ARG A 158 9.64 -5.59 -8.98
C ARG A 158 9.75 -4.12 -8.58
N VAL A 159 9.48 -3.80 -7.32
CA VAL A 159 9.66 -2.44 -6.79
C VAL A 159 11.13 -2.07 -6.74
N ALA A 160 12.02 -2.99 -6.33
CA ALA A 160 13.46 -2.75 -6.35
C ALA A 160 13.96 -2.43 -7.77
N THR A 161 13.57 -3.23 -8.76
CA THR A 161 13.89 -2.99 -10.18
C THR A 161 13.33 -1.64 -10.65
N TYR A 162 12.09 -1.31 -10.29
CA TYR A 162 11.48 -0.02 -10.65
C TYR A 162 12.27 1.16 -10.09
N ILE A 163 12.67 1.12 -8.82
CA ILE A 163 13.48 2.18 -8.18
C ILE A 163 14.85 2.30 -8.87
N SER A 164 15.52 1.19 -9.15
CA SER A 164 16.82 1.18 -9.83
C SER A 164 16.73 1.81 -11.22
N ASN A 165 15.75 1.41 -12.03
CA ASN A 165 15.54 1.95 -13.37
C ASN A 165 15.21 3.45 -13.34
N TYR A 166 14.39 3.88 -12.39
CA TYR A 166 14.04 5.30 -12.22
C TYR A 166 15.25 6.14 -11.81
N SER A 167 16.08 5.64 -10.90
CA SER A 167 17.30 6.32 -10.48
C SER A 167 18.31 6.45 -11.64
N THR A 168 18.44 5.42 -12.47
CA THR A 168 19.28 5.47 -13.67
C THR A 168 18.77 6.51 -14.66
N LEU A 169 17.46 6.55 -14.91
CA LEU A 169 16.86 7.53 -15.80
C LEU A 169 17.09 8.97 -15.31
N ILE A 170 16.96 9.23 -14.01
CA ILE A 170 17.23 10.57 -13.45
C ILE A 170 18.68 10.96 -13.63
N ARG A 171 19.63 10.04 -13.39
CA ARG A 171 21.07 10.31 -13.56
C ARG A 171 21.40 10.65 -15.02
N SER A 172 20.95 9.83 -15.98
CA SER A 172 21.20 10.11 -17.40
C SER A 172 20.61 11.45 -17.85
N ARG A 173 19.44 11.84 -17.33
CA ARG A 173 18.85 13.15 -17.61
C ARG A 173 19.64 14.30 -16.99
N ALA A 174 20.16 14.14 -15.78
CA ALA A 174 21.01 15.12 -15.14
C ALA A 174 22.33 15.30 -15.93
N GLU A 175 22.96 14.22 -16.36
CA GLU A 175 24.15 14.24 -17.21
C GLU A 175 23.89 14.94 -18.55
N GLU A 176 22.76 14.65 -19.22
CA GLU A 176 22.33 15.34 -20.45
C GLU A 176 22.14 16.86 -20.25
N MET A 177 21.71 17.27 -19.05
CA MET A 177 21.50 18.68 -18.70
C MET A 177 22.75 19.35 -18.11
N GLY A 178 23.84 18.64 -17.89
CA GLY A 178 25.10 19.17 -17.36
C GLY A 178 25.04 19.52 -15.86
N VAL A 179 24.20 18.83 -15.07
CA VAL A 179 24.08 19.02 -13.63
C VAL A 179 24.36 17.73 -12.86
#